data_d9fc923bd03064b91548213457abddb6
#
_entry.id   d9fc923bd03064b91548213457abddb6
#
_cell.length_a   1.000
_cell.length_b   1.000
_cell.length_c   1.000
_cell.angle_alpha   90.00
_cell.angle_beta   90.00
_cell.angle_gamma   90.00
#
_symmetry.space_group_name_H-M   'P 1'
#
loop_
_entity.id
_entity.type
_entity.pdbx_description
1 polymer ?
#
loop_
_entity_poly.entity_id
_entity_poly.type
_entity_poly.pdbx_seq_one_letter_code
_entity_poly.pdbx_strand_id
1 'polypeptide(L)'
;MDLAEVYKMNEKKISAEQAVHDLTLALLYLTRFKEGRGKQEDQLFRAWKSYDWDALDKLSEEEFTIDRHGNKGLYLTDEGCARAKEILGCLGIQDWEKQ
;
A
#
# COMPACT_ATOMS: atom_id res chain seq x y z
N MET A 1 -3.15 -12.09 -16.98
CA MET A 1 -2.18 -11.23 -17.68
C MET A 1 -0.98 -11.01 -16.80
N ASP A 2 0.20 -11.21 -17.31
CA ASP A 2 1.37 -11.02 -16.49
C ASP A 2 1.81 -9.56 -16.45
N LEU A 3 2.75 -9.27 -15.57
CA LEU A 3 3.20 -7.91 -15.32
C LEU A 3 3.75 -7.23 -16.57
N ALA A 4 4.56 -7.94 -17.33
CA ALA A 4 5.18 -7.37 -18.52
C ALA A 4 4.12 -6.98 -19.55
N GLU A 5 3.10 -7.80 -19.70
CA GLU A 5 2.02 -7.52 -20.63
C GLU A 5 1.22 -6.30 -20.22
N VAL A 6 0.95 -6.17 -18.92
CA VAL A 6 0.20 -5.03 -18.43
C VAL A 6 0.93 -3.72 -18.72
N TYR A 7 2.20 -3.66 -18.44
CA TYR A 7 2.96 -2.44 -18.66
C TYR A 7 3.17 -2.16 -20.14
N LYS A 8 3.30 -3.19 -20.94
CA LYS A 8 3.40 -3.03 -22.38
C LYS A 8 2.14 -2.44 -22.98
N MET A 9 1.00 -2.92 -22.54
CA MET A 9 -0.29 -2.48 -23.08
C MET A 9 -0.56 -1.01 -22.79
N ASN A 10 -0.06 -0.52 -21.68
CA ASN A 10 -0.26 0.88 -21.33
C ASN A 10 0.67 1.82 -22.07
N GLU A 11 1.63 1.28 -22.81
CA GLU A 11 2.60 2.04 -23.58
C GLU A 11 3.39 3.03 -22.76
N LYS A 12 3.28 2.98 -21.45
CA LYS A 12 4.00 3.87 -20.56
C LYS A 12 4.83 3.04 -19.61
N LYS A 13 6.08 3.40 -19.54
CA LYS A 13 6.95 2.82 -18.52
C LYS A 13 6.71 3.58 -17.22
N ILE A 14 6.65 2.85 -16.15
CA ILE A 14 6.56 3.45 -14.84
C ILE A 14 7.96 3.87 -14.42
N SER A 15 8.12 5.10 -13.96
CA SER A 15 9.41 5.57 -13.49
C SER A 15 9.83 4.81 -12.24
N ALA A 16 11.12 4.80 -11.98
CA ALA A 16 11.61 4.17 -10.76
C ALA A 16 10.99 4.81 -9.52
N GLU A 17 10.82 6.13 -9.54
CA GLU A 17 10.20 6.83 -8.42
C GLU A 17 8.76 6.36 -8.21
N GLN A 18 7.98 6.25 -9.27
CA GLN A 18 6.61 5.79 -9.16
C GLN A 18 6.57 4.32 -8.73
N ALA A 19 7.52 3.52 -9.20
CA ALA A 19 7.59 2.11 -8.80
C ALA A 19 7.89 1.99 -7.29
N VAL A 20 8.81 2.79 -6.77
CA VAL A 20 9.10 2.79 -5.34
C VAL A 20 7.83 3.15 -4.56
N HIS A 21 7.11 4.16 -5.03
CA HIS A 21 5.87 4.60 -4.41
C HIS A 21 4.83 3.47 -4.40
N ASP A 22 4.58 2.87 -5.56
CA ASP A 22 3.56 1.84 -5.69
C ASP A 22 3.92 0.57 -4.93
N LEU A 23 5.17 0.13 -5.04
CA LEU A 23 5.61 -1.07 -4.36
C LEU A 23 5.66 -0.88 -2.85
N THR A 24 5.97 0.33 -2.40
CA THR A 24 5.92 0.63 -0.98
C THR A 24 4.50 0.47 -0.45
N LEU A 25 3.53 1.02 -1.17
CA LEU A 25 2.12 0.87 -0.75
C LEU A 25 1.69 -0.59 -0.75
N ALA A 26 2.08 -1.35 -1.78
CA ALA A 26 1.76 -2.77 -1.85
C ALA A 26 2.36 -3.54 -0.67
N LEU A 27 3.61 -3.23 -0.30
CA LEU A 27 4.25 -3.89 0.83
C LEU A 27 3.60 -3.49 2.15
N LEU A 28 3.25 -2.23 2.32
CA LEU A 28 2.53 -1.80 3.52
C LEU A 28 1.24 -2.58 3.67
N TYR A 29 0.52 -2.74 2.57
CA TYR A 29 -0.72 -3.48 2.58
C TYR A 29 -0.51 -4.96 2.89
N LEU A 30 0.47 -5.58 2.24
CA LEU A 30 0.74 -7.01 2.45
C LEU A 30 1.23 -7.32 3.86
N THR A 31 1.89 -6.37 4.49
CA THR A 31 2.40 -6.54 5.84
C THR A 31 1.53 -5.87 6.89
N ARG A 32 0.32 -5.49 6.52
CA ARG A 32 -0.59 -4.79 7.43
C ARG A 32 -1.03 -5.68 8.58
N PHE A 33 -1.42 -5.04 9.66
CA PHE A 33 -1.98 -5.73 10.80
C PHE A 33 -3.10 -4.87 11.41
N LYS A 34 -3.97 -5.51 12.15
CA LYS A 34 -4.99 -4.81 12.91
C LYS A 34 -4.51 -4.61 14.33
N GLU A 35 -4.90 -3.49 14.92
CA GLU A 35 -4.68 -3.33 16.33
C GLU A 35 -5.51 -4.35 17.08
N GLY A 36 -4.94 -4.93 18.12
CA GLY A 36 -5.57 -6.03 18.81
C GLY A 36 -6.78 -5.66 19.64
N ARG A 37 -7.09 -4.39 19.77
CA ARG A 37 -8.18 -3.94 20.63
C ARG A 37 -9.00 -2.88 19.93
N GLY A 38 -10.24 -2.75 20.35
CA GLY A 38 -11.14 -1.75 19.84
C GLY A 38 -12.23 -2.36 19.00
N LYS A 39 -13.13 -1.53 18.55
CA LYS A 39 -14.26 -1.98 17.76
C LYS A 39 -13.80 -2.26 16.36
N GLN A 40 -14.20 -3.41 15.86
CA GLN A 40 -13.65 -3.89 14.60
C GLN A 40 -14.06 -3.06 13.41
N GLU A 41 -15.27 -2.55 13.40
CA GLU A 41 -15.73 -1.76 12.28
C GLU A 41 -15.01 -0.41 12.17
N ASP A 42 -14.39 0.03 13.26
CA ASP A 42 -13.67 1.30 13.26
C ASP A 42 -12.17 1.13 13.14
N GLN A 43 -11.70 -0.10 13.04
CA GLN A 43 -10.27 -0.35 12.99
C GLN A 43 -9.74 -0.16 11.59
N LEU A 44 -8.67 0.62 11.51
CA LEU A 44 -7.90 0.74 10.28
C LEU A 44 -6.73 -0.23 10.34
N PHE A 45 -6.33 -0.71 9.19
CA PHE A 45 -5.12 -1.50 9.11
C PHE A 45 -3.91 -0.62 9.37
N ARG A 46 -2.92 -1.17 10.02
CA ARG A 46 -1.67 -0.49 10.31
C ARG A 46 -0.51 -1.20 9.63
N ALA A 47 0.56 -0.47 9.43
CA ALA A 47 1.80 -1.03 8.92
C ALA A 47 2.97 -0.31 9.57
N TRP A 48 4.11 -0.98 9.65
CA TRP A 48 5.31 -0.36 10.21
C TRP A 48 5.95 0.59 9.22
N LYS A 49 6.53 1.66 9.71
CA LYS A 49 7.24 2.63 8.88
C LYS A 49 8.69 2.21 8.73
N SER A 50 8.94 1.29 7.84
CA SER A 50 10.28 0.76 7.61
C SER A 50 10.76 0.99 6.18
N TYR A 51 10.18 1.97 5.50
CA TYR A 51 10.42 2.17 4.09
C TYR A 51 10.95 3.57 3.82
N ASP A 52 11.19 3.86 2.56
CA ASP A 52 11.70 5.15 2.14
C ASP A 52 10.78 6.29 2.59
N TRP A 53 11.35 7.28 3.26
CA TRP A 53 10.57 8.36 3.85
C TRP A 53 9.86 9.21 2.81
N ASP A 54 10.52 9.44 1.65
CA ASP A 54 9.88 10.23 0.59
C ASP A 54 8.65 9.51 0.04
N ALA A 55 8.75 8.19 -0.12
CA ALA A 55 7.61 7.40 -0.57
C ALA A 55 6.48 7.43 0.45
N LEU A 56 6.82 7.33 1.74
CA LEU A 56 5.81 7.40 2.80
C LEU A 56 5.12 8.75 2.83
N ASP A 57 5.88 9.82 2.65
CA ASP A 57 5.32 11.17 2.63
C ASP A 57 4.35 11.34 1.46
N LYS A 58 4.73 10.84 0.30
CA LYS A 58 3.88 10.91 -0.88
C LYS A 58 2.57 10.16 -0.68
N LEU A 59 2.65 8.97 -0.10
CA LEU A 59 1.45 8.17 0.19
C LEU A 59 0.52 8.89 1.14
N SER A 60 1.08 9.59 2.11
CA SER A 60 0.29 10.38 3.05
C SER A 60 -0.36 11.57 2.36
N GLU A 61 0.36 12.25 1.47
CA GLU A 61 -0.19 13.37 0.71
C GLU A 61 -1.33 12.95 -0.18
N GLU A 62 -1.28 11.74 -0.70
CA GLU A 62 -2.33 11.19 -1.55
C GLU A 62 -3.47 10.56 -0.73
N GLU A 63 -3.35 10.62 0.59
CA GLU A 63 -4.37 10.12 1.50
C GLU A 63 -4.54 8.60 1.44
N PHE A 64 -3.52 7.90 0.98
CA PHE A 64 -3.50 6.44 1.02
C PHE A 64 -3.07 5.93 2.39
N THR A 65 -2.36 6.76 3.13
CA THR A 65 -1.94 6.44 4.49
C THR A 65 -2.17 7.64 5.41
N ILE A 66 -2.24 7.36 6.69
CA ILE A 66 -2.30 8.38 7.74
C ILE A 66 -1.12 8.14 8.65
N ASP A 67 -0.21 9.09 8.69
CA ASP A 67 0.99 9.00 9.47
C ASP A 67 0.91 10.00 10.62
N ARG A 68 0.85 9.49 11.84
CA ARG A 68 0.81 10.34 13.02
C ARG A 68 2.21 10.40 13.63
N HIS A 69 2.64 11.62 13.91
CA HIS A 69 3.96 11.84 14.49
C HIS A 69 4.12 11.07 15.80
N GLY A 70 5.30 10.53 16.01
CA GLY A 70 5.63 9.82 17.23
C GLY A 70 5.26 8.35 17.22
N ASN A 71 4.55 7.88 16.22
CA ASN A 71 4.20 6.47 16.10
C ASN A 71 5.16 5.76 15.18
N LYS A 72 5.45 4.50 15.51
CA LYS A 72 6.30 3.67 14.65
C LYS A 72 5.54 3.12 13.46
N GLY A 73 4.23 3.11 13.53
CA GLY A 73 3.38 2.62 12.46
C GLY A 73 2.55 3.72 11.86
N LEU A 74 1.97 3.44 10.73
CA LEU A 74 1.02 4.33 10.10
C LEU A 74 -0.28 3.55 9.87
N TYR A 75 -1.32 4.28 9.46
CA TYR A 75 -2.61 3.66 9.13
C TYR A 75 -2.80 3.66 7.63
N LEU A 76 -3.43 2.61 7.13
CA LEU A 76 -3.83 2.53 5.72
C LEU A 76 -5.29 2.98 5.62
N THR A 77 -5.57 3.90 4.71
CA THR A 77 -6.94 4.32 4.47
C THR A 77 -7.64 3.29 3.58
N ASP A 78 -8.95 3.40 3.47
CA ASP A 78 -9.70 2.54 2.56
C ASP A 78 -9.22 2.74 1.12
N GLU A 79 -8.96 3.98 0.73
CA GLU A 79 -8.42 4.30 -0.59
C GLU A 79 -7.05 3.68 -0.78
N GLY A 80 -6.21 3.72 0.25
CA GLY A 80 -4.90 3.09 0.19
C GLY A 80 -4.99 1.60 0.00
N CYS A 81 -5.88 0.95 0.72
CA CYS A 81 -6.10 -0.49 0.57
C CYS A 81 -6.59 -0.82 -0.83
N ALA A 82 -7.54 -0.04 -1.36
CA ALA A 82 -8.07 -0.26 -2.70
C ALA A 82 -6.98 -0.11 -3.76
N ARG A 83 -6.16 0.93 -3.62
CA ARG A 83 -5.08 1.17 -4.56
C ARG A 83 -4.04 0.05 -4.49
N ALA A 84 -3.71 -0.40 -3.29
CA ALA A 84 -2.78 -1.52 -3.13
C ALA A 84 -3.29 -2.78 -3.80
N LYS A 85 -4.58 -3.06 -3.69
CA LYS A 85 -5.16 -4.22 -4.35
C LYS A 85 -5.05 -4.14 -5.87
N GLU A 86 -5.22 -2.94 -6.41
CA GLU A 86 -5.02 -2.73 -7.85
C GLU A 86 -3.57 -3.04 -8.25
N ILE A 87 -2.63 -2.57 -7.46
CA ILE A 87 -1.21 -2.81 -7.73
C ILE A 87 -0.91 -4.31 -7.68
N LEU A 88 -1.40 -4.98 -6.66
CA LEU A 88 -1.20 -6.42 -6.53
C LEU A 88 -1.78 -7.17 -7.72
N GLY A 89 -2.96 -6.75 -8.18
CA GLY A 89 -3.58 -7.34 -9.36
C GLY A 89 -2.74 -7.17 -10.60
N CYS A 90 -2.16 -5.99 -10.78
CA CYS A 90 -1.28 -5.72 -11.91
C CYS A 90 -0.02 -6.58 -11.87
N LEU A 91 0.47 -6.86 -10.67
CA LEU A 91 1.68 -7.66 -10.49
C LEU A 91 1.40 -9.16 -10.48
N GLY A 92 0.14 -9.55 -10.50
CA GLY A 92 -0.23 -10.96 -10.42
C GLY A 92 0.02 -11.56 -9.04
N ILE A 93 0.03 -10.73 -8.00
CA ILE A 93 0.26 -11.19 -6.64
C ILE A 93 -1.09 -11.47 -5.97
N GLN A 94 -1.22 -12.66 -5.44
CA GLN A 94 -2.43 -13.04 -4.72
C GLN A 94 -2.36 -12.50 -3.30
N ASP A 95 -3.43 -11.85 -2.87
CA ASP A 95 -3.52 -11.35 -1.50
C ASP A 95 -3.64 -12.52 -0.52
N TRP A 96 -3.47 -12.22 0.74
CA TRP A 96 -3.62 -13.21 1.79
C TRP A 96 -5.00 -13.81 1.77
N GLU A 97 -5.08 -15.07 2.09
CA GLU A 97 -6.38 -15.70 2.24
C GLU A 97 -7.11 -15.08 3.42
N LYS A 98 -8.41 -15.03 3.29
CA LYS A 98 -9.23 -14.47 4.33
C LYS A 98 -9.10 -15.30 5.61
N GLN A 99 -8.90 -14.63 6.70
CA GLN A 99 -8.78 -15.27 8.00
C GLN A 99 -10.00 -15.00 8.84
#